data_bb3ec37b31f879f690050d964d33812f
#
_entry.id   bb3ec37b31f879f690050d964d33812f
#
_cell.length_a   1.000
_cell.length_b   1.000
_cell.length_c   1.000
_cell.angle_alpha   90.00
_cell.angle_beta   90.00
_cell.angle_gamma   90.00
#
_symmetry.space_group_name_H-M   'P 1'
#
loop_
_entity.id
_entity.type
_entity.pdbx_description
1 polymer ?
#
loop_
_entity_poly.entity_id
_entity_poly.type
_entity_poly.pdbx_seq_one_letter_code
_entity_poly.pdbx_strand_id
1 'polypeptide(L)' 'MKELLLYMAKNLVDDPEAVTVNEITEEDGTVLELHVASSDMGKVIGRQGRIAKEIRTIVKTVAQRTGEKVTVEIVD' A
#
# COMPACT_ATOMS: atom_id res chain seq x y z
N MET A 1 -1.89 -0.41 10.45
CA MET A 1 -2.17 -0.41 9.00
C MET A 1 -0.95 -0.68 8.14
N LYS A 2 0.20 -0.22 8.59
CA LYS A 2 1.47 -0.44 7.87
C LYS A 2 1.74 -1.94 7.65
N GLU A 3 1.52 -2.76 8.67
CA GLU A 3 1.76 -4.21 8.59
C GLU A 3 0.84 -4.88 7.59
N LEU A 4 -0.41 -4.44 7.50
CA LEU A 4 -1.35 -4.98 6.53
C LEU A 4 -0.87 -4.70 5.12
N LEU A 5 -0.46 -3.46 4.84
CA LEU A 5 0.03 -3.09 3.52
C LEU A 5 1.30 -3.86 3.16
N LEU A 6 2.22 -4.00 4.12
CA LEU A 6 3.44 -4.79 3.91
C LEU A 6 3.11 -6.24 3.55
N TYR A 7 2.18 -6.83 4.30
CA TYR A 7 1.77 -8.21 4.05
C TYR A 7 1.20 -8.38 2.64
N MET A 8 0.30 -7.49 2.27
CA MET A 8 -0.32 -7.55 0.94
C MET A 8 0.73 -7.42 -0.16
N ALA A 9 1.59 -6.41 -0.07
CA ALA A 9 2.59 -6.15 -1.10
C ALA A 9 3.61 -7.28 -1.20
N LYS A 10 4.08 -7.80 -0.07
CA LYS A 10 5.06 -8.89 -0.06
C LYS A 10 4.53 -10.17 -0.69
N ASN A 11 3.22 -10.36 -0.66
CA ASN A 11 2.59 -11.53 -1.28
C ASN A 11 2.35 -11.36 -2.78
N LEU A 12 2.51 -10.16 -3.31
CA LEU A 12 2.30 -9.88 -4.72
C LEU A 12 3.58 -9.83 -5.53
N VAL A 13 4.71 -9.51 -4.89
CA VAL A 13 5.96 -9.23 -5.59
C VAL A 13 6.89 -10.42 -5.62
N ASP A 14 7.87 -10.37 -6.53
CA ASP A 14 8.91 -11.40 -6.60
C ASP A 14 10.05 -11.13 -5.62
N ASP A 15 10.25 -9.85 -5.26
CA ASP A 15 11.31 -9.44 -4.35
C ASP A 15 10.72 -8.81 -3.09
N PRO A 16 10.27 -9.64 -2.14
CA PRO A 16 9.61 -9.11 -0.93
C PRO A 16 10.55 -8.32 -0.02
N GLU A 17 11.87 -8.56 -0.12
CA GLU A 17 12.83 -7.83 0.71
C GLU A 17 12.95 -6.37 0.29
N ALA A 18 12.59 -6.04 -0.95
CA ALA A 18 12.62 -4.68 -1.44
C ALA A 18 11.37 -3.88 -1.05
N VAL A 19 10.37 -4.54 -0.46
CA VAL A 19 9.13 -3.86 -0.08
C VAL A 19 9.34 -3.06 1.18
N THR A 20 9.05 -1.76 1.11
CA THR A 20 9.07 -0.89 2.28
C THR A 20 7.82 -0.02 2.29
N VAL A 21 7.40 0.38 3.48
CA VAL A 21 6.29 1.31 3.65
C VAL A 21 6.73 2.42 4.58
N ASN A 22 6.64 3.65 4.10
CA ASN A 22 6.89 4.83 4.93
C ASN A 22 5.55 5.37 5.42
N GLU A 23 5.46 5.61 6.71
CA GLU A 23 4.26 6.11 7.33
C GLU A 23 4.43 7.59 7.63
N ILE A 24 3.60 8.42 7.01
CA ILE A 24 3.67 9.87 7.18
C ILE A 24 2.39 10.30 7.87
N THR A 25 2.53 10.82 9.09
CA THR A 25 1.39 11.30 9.85
C THR A 25 1.14 12.76 9.49
N GLU A 26 -0.09 13.05 9.07
CA GLU A 26 -0.53 14.38 8.70
C GLU A 26 -1.68 14.80 9.61
N GLU A 27 -2.02 16.09 9.55
CA GLU A 27 -3.09 16.65 10.38
C GLU A 27 -4.42 15.91 10.15
N ASP A 28 -4.70 15.57 8.89
CA ASP A 28 -5.97 14.94 8.51
C ASP A 28 -5.90 13.43 8.41
N GLY A 29 -4.80 12.81 8.79
CA GLY A 29 -4.68 11.36 8.70
C GLY A 29 -3.27 10.90 8.43
N THR A 30 -3.14 9.70 7.92
CA THR A 30 -1.85 9.07 7.66
C THR A 30 -1.74 8.69 6.20
N VAL A 31 -0.56 8.94 5.61
CA VAL A 31 -0.23 8.49 4.27
C VAL A 31 0.77 7.34 4.39
N LEU A 32 0.48 6.23 3.74
CA LEU A 32 1.39 5.10 3.66
C LEU A 32 1.99 5.07 2.26
N GLU A 33 3.29 5.28 2.17
CA GLU A 33 4.01 5.25 0.90
C GLU A 33 4.61 3.87 0.70
N LEU A 34 4.12 3.16 -0.30
CA LEU A 34 4.59 1.82 -0.62
C LEU A 34 5.67 1.89 -1.70
N HIS A 35 6.81 1.27 -1.40
CA HIS A 35 7.90 1.11 -2.35
C HIS A 35 8.13 -0.37 -2.60
N VAL A 36 8.32 -0.73 -3.85
CA VAL A 36 8.69 -2.10 -4.25
C VAL A 36 9.84 -2.02 -5.24
N ALA A 37 10.44 -3.16 -5.57
CA ALA A 37 11.45 -3.20 -6.61
C ALA A 37 10.83 -2.69 -7.92
N SER A 38 11.60 -1.94 -8.72
CA SER A 38 11.07 -1.37 -9.96
C SER A 38 10.51 -2.43 -10.90
N SER A 39 11.12 -3.62 -10.92
CA SER A 39 10.64 -4.75 -11.73
C SER A 39 9.31 -5.31 -11.23
N ASP A 40 8.90 -4.98 -10.01
CA ASP A 40 7.65 -5.46 -9.42
C ASP A 40 6.52 -4.44 -9.44
N MET A 41 6.77 -3.24 -9.94
CA MET A 41 5.75 -2.18 -9.96
C MET A 41 4.45 -2.65 -10.63
N GLY A 42 4.56 -3.35 -11.76
CA GLY A 42 3.39 -3.86 -12.46
C GLY A 42 2.56 -4.83 -11.63
N LYS A 43 3.17 -5.50 -10.66
CA LYS A 43 2.48 -6.48 -9.82
C LYS A 43 1.64 -5.84 -8.72
N VAL A 44 1.98 -4.62 -8.31
CA VAL A 44 1.20 -3.90 -7.31
C VAL A 44 0.24 -2.89 -7.92
N ILE A 45 0.44 -2.56 -9.20
CA ILE A 45 -0.47 -1.68 -9.93
C ILE A 45 -1.53 -2.51 -10.66
N GLY A 46 -1.10 -3.53 -11.39
CA GLY A 46 -1.98 -4.40 -12.14
C GLY A 46 -2.50 -3.76 -13.42
N ARG A 47 -3.24 -4.56 -14.18
CA ARG A 47 -3.83 -4.10 -15.43
C ARG A 47 -4.84 -2.98 -15.15
N GLN A 48 -4.64 -1.85 -15.78
CA GLN A 48 -5.51 -0.67 -15.63
C GLN A 48 -5.60 -0.19 -14.19
N GLY A 49 -4.56 -0.47 -13.39
CA GLY A 49 -4.50 -0.02 -12.00
C GLY A 49 -5.41 -0.77 -11.05
N ARG A 50 -5.95 -1.92 -11.46
CA ARG A 50 -6.93 -2.64 -10.64
C ARG A 50 -6.38 -3.16 -9.32
N ILE A 51 -5.14 -3.66 -9.31
CA ILE A 51 -4.55 -4.16 -8.07
C ILE A 51 -4.31 -3.01 -7.10
N ALA A 52 -3.78 -1.90 -7.60
CA ALA A 52 -3.57 -0.71 -6.77
C ALA A 52 -4.89 -0.22 -6.17
N LYS A 53 -5.95 -0.23 -6.96
CA LYS A 53 -7.27 0.18 -6.48
C LYS A 53 -7.77 -0.74 -5.38
N GLU A 54 -7.59 -2.05 -5.54
CA GLU A 54 -7.99 -3.02 -4.52
C GLU A 54 -7.21 -2.85 -3.23
N ILE A 55 -5.90 -2.62 -3.34
CA ILE A 55 -5.05 -2.39 -2.18
C ILE A 55 -5.57 -1.17 -1.40
N ARG A 56 -5.82 -0.06 -2.12
CA ARG A 56 -6.33 1.16 -1.49
C ARG A 56 -7.67 0.92 -0.81
N THR A 57 -8.56 0.19 -1.47
CA THR A 57 -9.89 -0.10 -0.95
C THR A 57 -9.82 -0.94 0.34
N ILE A 58 -8.99 -1.98 0.35
CA ILE A 58 -8.86 -2.84 1.51
C ILE A 58 -8.29 -2.07 2.69
N VAL A 59 -7.21 -1.32 2.48
CA VAL A 59 -6.59 -0.54 3.55
C VAL A 59 -7.56 0.50 4.10
N LYS A 60 -8.25 1.21 3.21
CA LYS A 60 -9.24 2.21 3.62
C LYS A 60 -10.37 1.61 4.43
N THR A 61 -10.88 0.47 3.98
CA THR A 61 -11.99 -0.20 4.67
C THR A 61 -11.60 -0.64 6.08
N VAL A 62 -10.41 -1.24 6.21
CA VAL A 62 -9.94 -1.67 7.53
C VAL A 62 -9.69 -0.45 8.44
N ALA A 63 -9.10 0.61 7.90
CA ALA A 63 -8.83 1.82 8.65
C ALA A 63 -10.12 2.47 9.17
N GLN A 64 -11.18 2.45 8.36
CA GLN A 64 -12.45 3.03 8.76
C GLN A 64 -13.05 2.32 9.98
N ARG A 65 -12.77 1.03 10.15
CA ARG A 65 -13.28 0.27 11.29
C ARG A 65 -12.70 0.76 12.61
N THR A 66 -11.51 1.33 12.59
CA THR A 66 -10.85 1.87 13.78
C THR A 66 -10.95 3.38 13.85
N GLY A 67 -11.70 3.99 12.94
CA GLY A 67 -11.84 5.44 12.90
C GLY A 67 -10.62 6.16 12.33
N GLU A 68 -9.71 5.45 11.71
CA GLU A 68 -8.51 6.02 11.14
C GLU A 68 -8.74 6.48 9.70
N LYS A 69 -8.01 7.52 9.31
CA LYS A 69 -8.02 8.01 7.94
C LYS A 69 -6.67 7.71 7.33
N VAL A 70 -6.62 6.75 6.41
CA VAL A 70 -5.38 6.27 5.82
C VAL A 70 -5.46 6.32 4.31
N THR A 71 -4.43 6.88 3.69
CA THR A 71 -4.27 6.94 2.24
C THR A 71 -3.03 6.15 1.85
N VAL A 72 -3.14 5.38 0.78
CA VAL A 72 -1.99 4.61 0.26
C VAL A 72 -1.50 5.26 -1.02
N GLU A 73 -0.20 5.51 -1.08
CA GLU A 73 0.47 5.95 -2.30
C GLU A 73 1.49 4.91 -2.71
N ILE A 74 1.49 4.54 -3.99
CA ILE A 74 2.49 3.62 -4.53
C ILE A 74 3.53 4.49 -5.21
N VAL A 75 4.75 4.43 -4.70
CA VAL A 75 5.81 5.34 -5.11
C VAL A 75 6.81 4.59 -5.98
N ASP A 76 7.23 5.26 -7.05
CA ASP A 76 8.18 4.70 -8.01
C ASP A 76 9.63 4.85 -7.53
#